data_8ad1eb2312f42bf657ba198f21de1307
#
_entry.id   8ad1eb2312f42bf657ba198f21de1307
#
_cell.length_a   1.000
_cell.length_b   1.000
_cell.length_c   1.000
_cell.angle_alpha   90.00
_cell.angle_beta   90.00
_cell.angle_gamma   90.00
#
_symmetry.space_group_name_H-M   'P 1'
#
loop_
_entity.id
_entity.type
_entity.pdbx_description
1 polymer ?
#
loop_
_entity_poly.entity_id
_entity_poly.type
_entity_poly.pdbx_seq_one_letter_code
_entity_poly.pdbx_strand_id
1 'polypeptide(L)'
;MTEQVVLLDEAGNAVGDADKSTVHHASTPLHLAFSCYVLDESGRLLVTRRALSKATFPGVWTNTCCGHPLPGEPMSDSVLRRLRHELGINAAKLTLLLPRFRYQARMDNGVLENEVCPVYSAYADEVPDPDPAEVAEARWVDWDEFCAAVRAGRQPISPWCAMQLTELIALGPRPLDWAPADAADLPPAALG
;
A
#
# COMPACT_ATOMS: atom_id res chain seq x y z
N MET A 1 -5.27 -15.97 -16.22
CA MET A 1 -5.90 -14.65 -16.44
C MET A 1 -4.89 -13.61 -15.98
N THR A 2 -4.64 -12.60 -16.80
CA THR A 2 -3.75 -11.47 -16.41
C THR A 2 -4.45 -10.63 -15.34
N GLU A 3 -3.71 -10.16 -14.37
CA GLU A 3 -4.22 -9.30 -13.30
C GLU A 3 -4.60 -7.92 -13.89
N GLN A 4 -5.81 -7.45 -13.61
CA GLN A 4 -6.34 -6.17 -14.11
C GLN A 4 -6.25 -5.11 -13.02
N VAL A 5 -6.17 -3.84 -13.42
CA VAL A 5 -6.30 -2.68 -12.54
C VAL A 5 -7.47 -1.81 -13.00
N VAL A 6 -8.14 -1.16 -12.07
CA VAL A 6 -9.28 -0.28 -12.34
C VAL A 6 -8.77 1.12 -12.68
N LEU A 7 -9.07 1.60 -13.90
CA LEU A 7 -8.74 2.95 -14.34
C LEU A 7 -9.73 3.98 -13.79
N LEU A 8 -9.23 5.15 -13.43
CA LEU A 8 -10.02 6.20 -12.78
C LEU A 8 -10.01 7.51 -13.58
N ASP A 9 -11.11 8.24 -13.48
CA ASP A 9 -11.11 9.67 -13.78
C ASP A 9 -10.61 10.51 -12.57
N GLU A 10 -10.49 11.82 -12.75
CA GLU A 10 -10.02 12.74 -11.69
C GLU A 10 -10.99 12.84 -10.50
N ALA A 11 -12.25 12.43 -10.65
CA ALA A 11 -13.24 12.37 -9.58
C ALA A 11 -13.22 11.04 -8.82
N GLY A 12 -12.40 10.06 -9.27
CA GLY A 12 -12.30 8.73 -8.68
C GLY A 12 -13.36 7.74 -9.14
N ASN A 13 -14.08 8.02 -10.24
CA ASN A 13 -14.98 7.06 -10.85
C ASN A 13 -14.20 6.07 -11.71
N ALA A 14 -14.65 4.81 -11.74
CA ALA A 14 -14.11 3.81 -12.66
C ALA A 14 -14.48 4.17 -14.11
N VAL A 15 -13.48 4.19 -14.99
CA VAL A 15 -13.65 4.50 -16.42
C VAL A 15 -13.22 3.35 -17.33
N GLY A 16 -12.79 2.24 -16.77
CA GLY A 16 -12.37 1.03 -17.47
C GLY A 16 -11.33 0.25 -16.69
N ASP A 17 -10.75 -0.74 -17.34
CA ASP A 17 -9.73 -1.61 -16.76
C ASP A 17 -8.53 -1.70 -17.69
N ALA A 18 -7.35 -2.02 -17.15
CA ALA A 18 -6.13 -2.25 -17.92
C ALA A 18 -5.35 -3.45 -17.39
N ASP A 19 -4.56 -4.08 -18.24
CA ASP A 19 -3.66 -5.16 -17.84
C ASP A 19 -2.54 -4.59 -16.95
N LYS A 20 -2.40 -5.11 -15.74
CA LYS A 20 -1.38 -4.70 -14.77
C LYS A 20 0.04 -4.82 -15.32
N SER A 21 0.29 -5.80 -16.18
CA SER A 21 1.63 -6.02 -16.74
C SER A 21 2.10 -4.92 -17.68
N THR A 22 1.17 -4.12 -18.21
CA THR A 22 1.45 -3.08 -19.21
C THR A 22 1.02 -1.67 -18.81
N VAL A 23 0.25 -1.52 -17.73
CA VAL A 23 -0.31 -0.21 -17.33
C VAL A 23 0.77 0.78 -16.88
N HIS A 24 1.87 0.31 -16.31
CA HIS A 24 2.93 1.17 -15.79
C HIS A 24 3.94 1.53 -16.87
N HIS A 25 3.94 2.78 -17.28
CA HIS A 25 4.84 3.34 -18.30
C HIS A 25 5.08 4.84 -18.06
N ALA A 26 5.69 5.58 -18.99
CA ALA A 26 6.03 7.00 -18.80
C ALA A 26 4.80 7.93 -18.63
N SER A 27 3.62 7.47 -19.05
CA SER A 27 2.34 8.20 -18.99
C SER A 27 1.26 7.31 -18.37
N THR A 28 1.58 6.60 -17.28
CA THR A 28 0.67 5.72 -16.55
C THR A 28 -0.65 6.42 -16.24
N PRO A 29 -1.81 5.87 -16.67
CA PRO A 29 -3.10 6.43 -16.35
C PRO A 29 -3.38 6.35 -14.85
N LEU A 30 -4.26 7.24 -14.36
CA LEU A 30 -4.72 7.17 -12.97
C LEU A 30 -5.47 5.86 -12.77
N HIS A 31 -5.13 5.12 -11.71
CA HIS A 31 -5.77 3.86 -11.39
C HIS A 31 -5.91 3.64 -9.89
N LEU A 32 -6.78 2.70 -9.50
CA LEU A 32 -7.09 2.38 -8.12
C LEU A 32 -6.06 1.40 -7.56
N ALA A 33 -5.54 1.73 -6.38
CA ALA A 33 -4.63 0.90 -5.62
C ALA A 33 -4.98 0.95 -4.13
N PHE A 34 -4.19 0.32 -3.29
CA PHE A 34 -4.21 0.49 -1.83
C PHE A 34 -2.82 0.32 -1.23
N SER A 35 -2.64 0.87 -0.04
CA SER A 35 -1.51 0.56 0.85
C SER A 35 -2.03 0.01 2.18
N CYS A 36 -1.31 -0.94 2.77
CA CYS A 36 -1.61 -1.49 4.08
C CYS A 36 -0.39 -1.45 5.00
N TYR A 37 -0.62 -1.12 6.26
CA TYR A 37 0.34 -1.09 7.35
C TYR A 37 -0.08 -2.14 8.38
N VAL A 38 0.65 -3.25 8.48
CA VAL A 38 0.35 -4.31 9.46
C VAL A 38 1.10 -4.02 10.75
N LEU A 39 0.36 -4.03 11.84
CA LEU A 39 0.86 -3.81 13.20
C LEU A 39 0.71 -5.08 14.02
N ASP A 40 1.65 -5.33 14.94
CA ASP A 40 1.52 -6.36 15.96
C ASP A 40 0.90 -5.82 17.26
N GLU A 41 0.73 -6.68 18.27
CA GLU A 41 0.16 -6.31 19.57
C GLU A 41 0.98 -5.24 20.32
N SER A 42 2.28 -5.13 20.03
CA SER A 42 3.17 -4.13 20.61
C SER A 42 3.11 -2.79 19.85
N GLY A 43 2.42 -2.72 18.72
CA GLY A 43 2.39 -1.56 17.83
C GLY A 43 3.61 -1.45 16.91
N ARG A 44 4.42 -2.52 16.78
CA ARG A 44 5.50 -2.55 15.78
C ARG A 44 4.90 -2.68 14.39
N LEU A 45 5.52 -2.04 13.43
CA LEU A 45 5.16 -2.07 12.02
C LEU A 45 5.91 -3.18 11.29
N LEU A 46 5.23 -3.97 10.48
CA LEU A 46 5.85 -4.85 9.52
C LEU A 46 6.21 -4.05 8.26
N VAL A 47 7.49 -3.88 7.99
CA VAL A 47 7.98 -3.28 6.74
C VAL A 47 8.52 -4.34 5.80
N THR A 48 8.39 -4.11 4.50
CA THR A 48 8.84 -5.05 3.47
C THR A 48 9.83 -4.39 2.52
N ARG A 49 10.69 -5.21 1.92
CA ARG A 49 11.53 -4.86 0.79
C ARG A 49 10.98 -5.51 -0.45
N ARG A 50 10.65 -4.72 -1.45
CA ARG A 50 10.10 -5.21 -2.71
C ARG A 50 11.09 -6.16 -3.40
N ALA A 51 10.57 -7.22 -4.01
CA ALA A 51 11.41 -8.14 -4.77
C ALA A 51 12.18 -7.42 -5.88
N LEU A 52 13.39 -7.88 -6.19
CA LEU A 52 14.22 -7.30 -7.25
C LEU A 52 13.66 -7.53 -8.65
N SER A 53 12.74 -8.48 -8.79
CA SER A 53 12.00 -8.80 -10.03
C SER A 53 10.82 -7.87 -10.32
N LYS A 54 10.43 -6.99 -9.37
CA LYS A 54 9.30 -6.09 -9.57
C LYS A 54 9.56 -5.09 -10.69
N ALA A 55 8.54 -4.85 -11.52
CA ALA A 55 8.61 -3.88 -12.63
C ALA A 55 8.75 -2.45 -12.13
N THR A 56 8.12 -2.12 -10.99
CA THR A 56 8.17 -0.79 -10.37
C THR A 56 8.89 -0.84 -9.04
N PHE A 57 9.80 0.11 -8.82
CA PHE A 57 10.57 0.29 -7.58
C PHE A 57 11.16 -1.01 -7.00
N PRO A 58 11.91 -1.83 -7.79
CA PRO A 58 12.52 -3.07 -7.31
C PRO A 58 13.52 -2.81 -6.17
N GLY A 59 13.50 -3.67 -5.16
CA GLY A 59 14.46 -3.63 -4.05
C GLY A 59 14.27 -2.48 -3.05
N VAL A 60 13.22 -1.67 -3.19
CA VAL A 60 12.95 -0.54 -2.30
C VAL A 60 12.22 -1.02 -1.04
N TRP A 61 12.62 -0.51 0.12
CA TRP A 61 11.87 -0.68 1.36
C TRP A 61 10.58 0.15 1.33
N THR A 62 9.50 -0.39 1.90
CA THR A 62 8.19 0.23 1.88
C THR A 62 7.35 -0.20 3.09
N ASN A 63 6.09 0.26 3.16
CA ASN A 63 5.07 -0.24 4.06
C ASN A 63 4.85 -1.76 3.86
N THR A 64 3.93 -2.36 4.61
CA THR A 64 3.77 -3.81 4.63
C THR A 64 3.38 -4.40 3.28
N CYS A 65 2.33 -3.84 2.66
CA CYS A 65 1.78 -4.38 1.40
C CYS A 65 1.13 -3.26 0.60
N CYS A 66 1.26 -3.32 -0.71
CA CYS A 66 0.54 -2.49 -1.67
C CYS A 66 -0.04 -3.38 -2.77
N GLY A 67 -1.16 -2.98 -3.34
CA GLY A 67 -1.76 -3.76 -4.42
C GLY A 67 -2.90 -3.04 -5.10
N HIS A 68 -3.53 -3.75 -6.01
CA HIS A 68 -4.66 -3.25 -6.79
C HIS A 68 -5.87 -4.14 -6.56
N PRO A 69 -7.06 -3.58 -6.34
CA PRO A 69 -8.29 -4.35 -6.37
C PRO A 69 -8.54 -4.82 -7.81
N LEU A 70 -9.09 -6.01 -7.95
CA LEU A 70 -9.62 -6.47 -9.21
C LEU A 70 -10.93 -5.72 -9.51
N PRO A 71 -11.35 -5.61 -10.78
CA PRO A 71 -12.64 -5.03 -11.12
C PRO A 71 -13.80 -5.67 -10.35
N GLY A 72 -14.56 -4.85 -9.60
CA GLY A 72 -15.65 -5.30 -8.74
C GLY A 72 -15.24 -6.00 -7.44
N GLU A 73 -13.94 -6.05 -7.10
CA GLU A 73 -13.47 -6.61 -5.84
C GLU A 73 -13.58 -5.55 -4.73
N PRO A 74 -14.21 -5.87 -3.58
CA PRO A 74 -14.19 -4.99 -2.41
C PRO A 74 -12.76 -4.69 -1.96
N MET A 75 -12.50 -3.42 -1.58
CA MET A 75 -11.16 -2.99 -1.13
C MET A 75 -10.63 -3.84 0.01
N SER A 76 -11.46 -4.17 1.01
CA SER A 76 -11.09 -5.04 2.13
C SER A 76 -10.60 -6.41 1.68
N ASP A 77 -11.30 -7.02 0.74
CA ASP A 77 -10.98 -8.36 0.24
C ASP A 77 -9.67 -8.33 -0.55
N SER A 78 -9.46 -7.27 -1.33
CA SER A 78 -8.21 -7.05 -2.06
C SER A 78 -7.01 -6.93 -1.11
N VAL A 79 -7.12 -6.12 -0.04
CA VAL A 79 -6.07 -5.98 0.97
C VAL A 79 -5.74 -7.32 1.61
N LEU A 80 -6.75 -8.06 2.09
CA LEU A 80 -6.56 -9.35 2.75
C LEU A 80 -6.01 -10.41 1.79
N ARG A 81 -6.47 -10.42 0.54
CA ARG A 81 -5.95 -11.30 -0.52
C ARG A 81 -4.46 -11.07 -0.74
N ARG A 82 -4.04 -9.81 -0.85
CA ARG A 82 -2.62 -9.48 -1.10
C ARG A 82 -1.74 -9.76 0.10
N LEU A 83 -2.17 -9.47 1.33
CA LEU A 83 -1.42 -9.82 2.55
C LEU A 83 -1.18 -11.33 2.64
N ARG A 84 -2.21 -12.14 2.33
CA ARG A 84 -2.06 -13.60 2.31
C ARG A 84 -1.12 -14.07 1.20
N HIS A 85 -1.24 -13.49 0.01
CA HIS A 85 -0.43 -13.87 -1.15
C HIS A 85 1.04 -13.48 -0.97
N GLU A 86 1.31 -12.22 -0.55
CA GLU A 86 2.67 -11.70 -0.49
C GLU A 86 3.44 -12.13 0.76
N LEU A 87 2.74 -12.36 1.88
CA LEU A 87 3.35 -12.54 3.20
C LEU A 87 2.84 -13.74 3.99
N GLY A 88 1.88 -14.52 3.45
CA GLY A 88 1.26 -15.62 4.18
C GLY A 88 0.40 -15.19 5.39
N ILE A 89 0.13 -13.90 5.54
CA ILE A 89 -0.53 -13.32 6.72
C ILE A 89 -2.06 -13.35 6.57
N ASN A 90 -2.76 -13.84 7.62
CA ASN A 90 -4.21 -13.71 7.78
C ASN A 90 -4.52 -12.56 8.74
N ALA A 91 -4.44 -11.34 8.24
CA ALA A 91 -4.63 -10.16 9.06
C ALA A 91 -6.07 -10.03 9.59
N ALA A 92 -6.18 -9.49 10.79
CA ALA A 92 -7.44 -9.13 11.44
C ALA A 92 -7.56 -7.61 11.61
N LYS A 93 -8.75 -7.14 11.97
CA LYS A 93 -9.02 -5.73 12.30
C LYS A 93 -8.54 -4.75 11.24
N LEU A 94 -8.91 -5.00 9.98
CA LEU A 94 -8.63 -4.07 8.90
C LEU A 94 -9.34 -2.74 9.16
N THR A 95 -8.59 -1.63 9.13
CA THR A 95 -9.06 -0.27 9.43
C THR A 95 -8.66 0.66 8.31
N LEU A 96 -9.63 1.38 7.73
CA LEU A 96 -9.38 2.45 6.77
C LEU A 96 -8.85 3.68 7.51
N LEU A 97 -7.74 4.26 7.05
CA LEU A 97 -7.09 5.42 7.68
C LEU A 97 -7.10 6.66 6.79
N LEU A 98 -6.67 6.53 5.53
CA LEU A 98 -6.56 7.65 4.58
C LEU A 98 -7.35 7.29 3.31
N PRO A 99 -8.65 7.58 3.25
CA PRO A 99 -9.53 7.11 2.16
C PRO A 99 -9.23 7.75 0.81
N ARG A 100 -8.63 8.95 0.81
CA ARG A 100 -8.42 9.77 -0.41
C ARG A 100 -6.94 10.00 -0.73
N PHE A 101 -6.05 9.22 -0.11
CA PHE A 101 -4.62 9.35 -0.42
C PHE A 101 -4.40 9.11 -1.90
N ARG A 102 -3.62 10.00 -2.52
CA ARG A 102 -3.25 9.96 -3.93
C ARG A 102 -1.80 10.33 -4.09
N TYR A 103 -1.10 9.68 -4.99
CA TYR A 103 0.29 10.02 -5.27
C TYR A 103 0.67 9.80 -6.73
N GLN A 104 1.78 10.41 -7.09
CA GLN A 104 2.56 10.11 -8.29
C GLN A 104 4.02 9.90 -7.88
N ALA A 105 4.65 8.89 -8.44
CA ALA A 105 6.06 8.61 -8.23
C ALA A 105 6.72 8.15 -9.53
N ARG A 106 7.80 8.81 -9.92
CA ARG A 106 8.53 8.50 -11.16
C ARG A 106 9.85 7.83 -10.83
N MET A 107 10.14 6.73 -11.50
CA MET A 107 11.43 6.06 -11.44
C MET A 107 12.46 6.74 -12.36
N ASP A 108 13.74 6.49 -12.13
CA ASP A 108 14.85 7.02 -12.95
C ASP A 108 14.76 6.57 -14.42
N ASN A 109 14.15 5.40 -14.69
CA ASN A 109 13.90 4.89 -16.03
C ASN A 109 12.68 5.54 -16.73
N GLY A 110 12.01 6.49 -16.06
CA GLY A 110 10.87 7.23 -16.56
C GLY A 110 9.50 6.60 -16.29
N VAL A 111 9.43 5.37 -15.79
CA VAL A 111 8.14 4.73 -15.42
C VAL A 111 7.48 5.51 -14.29
N LEU A 112 6.18 5.75 -14.43
CA LEU A 112 5.35 6.51 -13.50
C LEU A 112 4.39 5.58 -12.74
N GLU A 113 4.30 5.71 -11.44
CA GLU A 113 3.17 5.30 -10.62
C GLU A 113 2.19 6.48 -10.51
N ASN A 114 0.89 6.26 -10.69
CA ASN A 114 -0.14 7.31 -10.65
C ASN A 114 -1.43 6.72 -10.09
N GLU A 115 -1.61 6.83 -8.77
CA GLU A 115 -2.61 6.06 -8.05
C GLU A 115 -3.49 6.91 -7.13
N VAL A 116 -4.78 6.60 -7.09
CA VAL A 116 -5.63 6.82 -5.92
C VAL A 116 -5.48 5.58 -5.06
N CYS A 117 -4.94 5.74 -3.87
CA CYS A 117 -4.39 4.66 -3.07
C CYS A 117 -4.86 4.74 -1.60
N PRO A 118 -6.12 4.41 -1.28
CA PRO A 118 -6.59 4.36 0.10
C PRO A 118 -5.64 3.57 1.00
N VAL A 119 -5.40 4.11 2.21
CA VAL A 119 -4.46 3.54 3.16
C VAL A 119 -5.19 2.86 4.29
N TYR A 120 -4.79 1.64 4.58
CA TYR A 120 -5.34 0.80 5.63
C TYR A 120 -4.28 0.46 6.68
N SER A 121 -4.71 0.19 7.90
CA SER A 121 -3.95 -0.61 8.84
C SER A 121 -4.64 -1.95 9.06
N ALA A 122 -3.85 -2.96 9.43
CA ALA A 122 -4.35 -4.26 9.82
C ALA A 122 -3.54 -4.79 11.00
N TYR A 123 -4.07 -5.79 11.69
CA TYR A 123 -3.42 -6.41 12.83
C TYR A 123 -3.02 -7.85 12.49
N ALA A 124 -1.80 -8.24 12.84
CA ALA A 124 -1.34 -9.64 12.77
C ALA A 124 -0.16 -9.87 13.70
N ASP A 125 -0.13 -11.06 14.32
CA ASP A 125 0.99 -11.54 15.17
C ASP A 125 1.71 -12.72 14.51
N GLU A 126 1.36 -13.06 13.28
CA GLU A 126 1.94 -14.18 12.56
C GLU A 126 3.38 -13.86 12.13
N VAL A 127 4.20 -14.88 12.07
CA VAL A 127 5.52 -14.78 11.42
C VAL A 127 5.30 -14.69 9.92
N PRO A 128 5.77 -13.64 9.24
CA PRO A 128 5.62 -13.53 7.80
C PRO A 128 6.31 -14.69 7.07
N ASP A 129 5.64 -15.21 6.04
CA ASP A 129 6.19 -16.16 5.06
C ASP A 129 6.18 -15.51 3.66
N PRO A 130 7.18 -14.66 3.35
CA PRO A 130 7.19 -13.86 2.13
C PRO A 130 7.31 -14.72 0.86
N ASP A 131 6.43 -14.44 -0.12
CA ASP A 131 6.66 -14.91 -1.49
C ASP A 131 7.86 -14.15 -2.09
N PRO A 132 8.97 -14.83 -2.43
CA PRO A 132 10.18 -14.18 -2.95
C PRO A 132 9.99 -13.49 -4.30
N ALA A 133 8.91 -13.80 -5.03
CA ALA A 133 8.56 -13.09 -6.27
C ALA A 133 7.97 -11.69 -5.98
N GLU A 134 7.44 -11.46 -4.77
CA GLU A 134 6.79 -10.22 -4.35
C GLU A 134 7.65 -9.44 -3.35
N VAL A 135 8.24 -10.13 -2.36
CA VAL A 135 8.92 -9.56 -1.20
C VAL A 135 10.28 -10.22 -1.00
N ALA A 136 11.35 -9.43 -1.06
CA ALA A 136 12.72 -9.90 -0.82
C ALA A 136 13.04 -10.05 0.67
N GLU A 137 12.50 -9.18 1.50
CA GLU A 137 12.71 -9.16 2.95
C GLU A 137 11.49 -8.61 3.66
N ALA A 138 11.19 -9.09 4.86
CA ALA A 138 10.18 -8.55 5.75
C ALA A 138 10.74 -8.46 7.17
N ARG A 139 10.44 -7.39 7.90
CA ARG A 139 10.88 -7.23 9.29
C ARG A 139 9.92 -6.36 10.10
N TRP A 140 9.78 -6.70 11.38
CA TRP A 140 9.11 -5.87 12.36
C TRP A 140 10.04 -4.75 12.83
N VAL A 141 9.53 -3.52 12.88
CA VAL A 141 10.26 -2.34 13.33
C VAL A 141 9.42 -1.57 14.34
N ASP A 142 10.07 -0.92 15.31
CA ASP A 142 9.41 0.05 16.17
C ASP A 142 8.94 1.24 15.33
N TRP A 143 7.70 1.68 15.56
CA TRP A 143 7.08 2.76 14.80
C TRP A 143 7.83 4.08 14.92
N ASP A 144 8.18 4.47 16.16
CA ASP A 144 8.85 5.76 16.40
C ASP A 144 10.28 5.76 15.86
N GLU A 145 11.01 4.65 16.04
CA GLU A 145 12.36 4.48 15.49
C GLU A 145 12.33 4.49 13.96
N PHE A 146 11.38 3.83 13.34
CA PHE A 146 11.20 3.83 11.89
C PHE A 146 10.92 5.23 11.37
N CYS A 147 9.95 5.94 11.94
CA CYS A 147 9.62 7.31 11.56
C CYS A 147 10.82 8.27 11.73
N ALA A 148 11.55 8.14 12.83
CA ALA A 148 12.75 8.93 13.08
C ALA A 148 13.87 8.63 12.08
N ALA A 149 14.08 7.36 11.73
CA ALA A 149 15.09 6.95 10.76
C ALA A 149 14.76 7.46 9.34
N VAL A 150 13.50 7.37 8.93
CA VAL A 150 13.03 7.89 7.64
C VAL A 150 13.22 9.40 7.55
N ARG A 151 12.75 10.15 8.56
CA ARG A 151 12.89 11.61 8.60
C ARG A 151 14.35 12.07 8.57
N ALA A 152 15.25 11.31 9.20
CA ALA A 152 16.67 11.57 9.19
C ALA A 152 17.41 11.10 7.92
N GLY A 153 16.71 10.52 6.95
CA GLY A 153 17.30 9.98 5.72
C GLY A 153 18.15 8.72 5.92
N ARG A 154 18.10 8.09 7.11
CA ARG A 154 18.88 6.88 7.43
C ARG A 154 18.19 5.60 6.95
N GLN A 155 16.89 5.65 6.72
CA GLN A 155 16.09 4.57 6.16
C GLN A 155 15.44 5.04 4.85
N PRO A 156 16.06 4.77 3.69
CA PRO A 156 15.41 5.00 2.40
C PRO A 156 14.16 4.14 2.26
N ILE A 157 13.07 4.74 1.81
CA ILE A 157 11.78 4.05 1.58
C ILE A 157 11.15 4.52 0.28
N SER A 158 10.10 3.83 -0.15
CA SER A 158 9.32 4.22 -1.32
C SER A 158 8.73 5.63 -1.20
N PRO A 159 8.58 6.36 -2.33
CA PRO A 159 8.00 7.71 -2.31
C PRO A 159 6.61 7.77 -1.67
N TRP A 160 5.73 6.82 -2.01
CA TRP A 160 4.37 6.78 -1.43
C TRP A 160 4.40 6.53 0.08
N CYS A 161 5.24 5.61 0.56
CA CYS A 161 5.38 5.37 2.00
C CYS A 161 5.87 6.63 2.73
N ALA A 162 6.83 7.37 2.17
CA ALA A 162 7.30 8.63 2.74
C ALA A 162 6.19 9.70 2.83
N MET A 163 5.36 9.81 1.78
CA MET A 163 4.21 10.72 1.78
C MET A 163 3.14 10.27 2.79
N GLN A 164 2.80 8.98 2.81
CA GLN A 164 1.82 8.41 3.74
C GLN A 164 2.23 8.58 5.20
N LEU A 165 3.52 8.39 5.54
CA LEU A 165 4.01 8.58 6.90
C LEU A 165 3.73 9.99 7.44
N THR A 166 3.80 11.00 6.59
CA THR A 166 3.49 12.38 6.99
C THR A 166 2.04 12.52 7.46
N GLU A 167 1.09 11.89 6.74
CA GLU A 167 -0.32 11.93 7.08
C GLU A 167 -0.65 11.00 8.26
N LEU A 168 -0.07 9.79 8.29
CA LEU A 168 -0.29 8.82 9.36
C LEU A 168 0.19 9.33 10.73
N ILE A 169 1.34 10.00 10.79
CA ILE A 169 1.86 10.60 12.02
C ILE A 169 0.90 11.68 12.56
N ALA A 170 0.19 12.39 11.69
CA ALA A 170 -0.80 13.39 12.10
C ALA A 170 -2.06 12.75 12.73
N LEU A 171 -2.33 11.47 12.52
CA LEU A 171 -3.44 10.75 13.18
C LEU A 171 -3.18 10.51 14.67
N GLY A 172 -1.93 10.56 15.11
CA GLY A 172 -1.54 10.39 16.50
C GLY A 172 -0.28 9.56 16.68
N PRO A 173 0.32 9.60 17.89
CA PRO A 173 1.62 8.99 18.15
C PRO A 173 1.60 7.45 18.21
N ARG A 174 0.45 6.84 18.47
CA ARG A 174 0.34 5.39 18.63
C ARG A 174 -0.52 4.78 17.53
N PRO A 175 0.08 3.99 16.62
CA PRO A 175 -0.65 3.39 15.50
C PRO A 175 -1.88 2.54 15.88
N LEU A 176 -1.82 1.85 17.01
CA LEU A 176 -2.94 1.02 17.50
C LEU A 176 -4.17 1.83 17.94
N ASP A 177 -4.00 3.14 18.19
CA ASP A 177 -5.08 4.04 18.62
C ASP A 177 -5.64 4.90 17.48
N TRP A 178 -5.17 4.76 16.27
CA TRP A 178 -5.66 5.54 15.14
C TRP A 178 -7.15 5.30 14.91
N ALA A 179 -7.90 6.39 14.87
CA ALA A 179 -9.33 6.32 14.58
C ALA A 179 -9.58 5.92 13.12
N PRO A 180 -10.60 5.07 12.87
CA PRO A 180 -11.00 4.76 11.50
C PRO A 180 -11.54 6.01 10.79
N ALA A 181 -11.20 6.15 9.51
CA ALA A 181 -11.85 7.10 8.61
C ALA A 181 -13.24 6.60 8.18
N ASP A 182 -14.08 7.52 7.72
CA ASP A 182 -15.39 7.14 7.17
C ASP A 182 -15.21 6.46 5.81
N ALA A 183 -15.81 5.30 5.63
CA ALA A 183 -15.81 4.58 4.37
C ALA A 183 -16.54 5.35 3.25
N ALA A 184 -17.47 6.24 3.59
CA ALA A 184 -18.12 7.13 2.62
C ALA A 184 -17.15 8.13 1.96
N ASP A 185 -15.96 8.31 2.54
CA ASP A 185 -14.90 9.14 1.97
C ASP A 185 -14.04 8.43 0.91
N LEU A 186 -14.22 7.13 0.70
CA LEU A 186 -13.54 6.40 -0.38
C LEU A 186 -13.90 6.98 -1.76
N PRO A 187 -13.00 6.87 -2.75
CA PRO A 187 -13.35 7.23 -4.13
C PRO A 187 -14.52 6.36 -4.63
N PRO A 188 -15.37 6.86 -5.52
CA PRO A 188 -16.55 6.12 -6.00
C PRO A 188 -16.24 4.70 -6.49
N ALA A 189 -15.12 4.51 -7.20
CA ALA A 189 -14.68 3.20 -7.68
C ALA A 189 -14.32 2.19 -6.58
N ALA A 190 -14.08 2.66 -5.34
CA ALA A 190 -13.72 1.83 -4.19
C ALA A 190 -14.92 1.51 -3.27
N LEU A 191 -16.08 2.09 -3.56
CA LEU A 191 -17.32 1.84 -2.79
C LEU A 191 -18.05 0.55 -3.24
N GLY A 192 -17.64 -0.06 -4.34
CA GLY A 192 -18.17 -1.35 -4.86
C GLY A 192 -19.20 -1.18 -5.93
#